data_9ee5b8dd85768d6735bbe5281f2ff5ec
#
_entry.id   9ee5b8dd85768d6735bbe5281f2ff5ec
#
_cell.length_a   1.000
_cell.length_b   1.000
_cell.length_c   1.000
_cell.angle_alpha   90.00
_cell.angle_beta   90.00
_cell.angle_gamma   90.00
#
_symmetry.space_group_name_H-M   'P 1'
#
loop_
_entity.id
_entity.type
_entity.pdbx_description
1 polymer ?
#
loop_
_entity_poly.entity_id
_entity_poly.type
_entity_poly.pdbx_seq_one_letter_code
_entity_poly.pdbx_strand_id
1 'polypeptide(L)'
;MFKNVHHIAIIGTDYIKTKEFYVDKLGFEVISEHNRPEKHDIIINVKQGNLVLEIFIKEDAPLRPKMPSPEHSGLRHLAFKVDDVEAVLKKFDELDISHEEL
;
A
#
# COMPACT_ATOMS: atom_id res chain seq x y z
N MET A 1 1.09 11.50 -24.69
CA MET A 1 1.51 12.07 -23.40
C MET A 1 1.85 10.95 -22.43
N PHE A 2 1.09 10.70 -21.36
CA PHE A 2 1.42 9.59 -20.47
C PHE A 2 0.98 8.25 -21.04
N LYS A 3 1.76 7.19 -20.82
CA LYS A 3 1.46 5.86 -21.36
C LYS A 3 0.80 4.94 -20.32
N ASN A 4 1.28 4.97 -19.11
CA ASN A 4 0.80 4.09 -18.02
C ASN A 4 1.27 4.65 -16.68
N VAL A 5 0.78 4.07 -15.61
CA VAL A 5 1.28 4.39 -14.26
C VAL A 5 2.61 3.66 -14.05
N HIS A 6 3.67 4.41 -13.73
CA HIS A 6 4.98 3.83 -13.44
C HIS A 6 5.03 3.26 -12.02
N HIS A 7 4.58 4.04 -11.05
CA HIS A 7 4.50 3.60 -9.67
C HIS A 7 3.56 4.53 -8.89
N ILE A 8 3.16 4.07 -7.72
CA ILE A 8 2.36 4.85 -6.76
C ILE A 8 3.17 4.93 -5.47
N ALA A 9 3.32 6.15 -4.94
CA ALA A 9 4.02 6.36 -3.69
C ALA A 9 3.03 6.47 -2.54
N ILE A 10 3.30 5.74 -1.46
CA ILE A 10 2.50 5.77 -0.24
C ILE A 10 3.42 5.95 0.97
N ILE A 11 2.86 6.40 2.08
CA ILE A 11 3.60 6.59 3.32
C ILE A 11 3.07 5.62 4.37
N GLY A 12 3.99 4.86 4.98
CA GLY A 12 3.72 4.03 6.13
C GLY A 12 4.52 4.54 7.33
N THR A 13 4.16 4.12 8.53
CA THR A 13 4.81 4.58 9.76
C THR A 13 5.61 3.51 10.48
N ASP A 14 5.48 2.24 10.07
CA ASP A 14 6.11 1.11 10.74
C ASP A 14 6.69 0.15 9.70
N TYR A 15 8.01 0.02 9.69
CA TYR A 15 8.73 -0.82 8.73
C TYR A 15 8.29 -2.29 8.79
N ILE A 16 8.25 -2.86 9.98
CA ILE A 16 7.93 -4.27 10.17
C ILE A 16 6.48 -4.56 9.77
N LYS A 17 5.53 -3.77 10.26
CA LYS A 17 4.10 -3.95 9.96
C LYS A 17 3.79 -3.71 8.49
N THR A 18 4.46 -2.75 7.87
CA THR A 18 4.29 -2.47 6.44
C THR A 18 4.74 -3.66 5.59
N LYS A 19 5.91 -4.22 5.87
CA LYS A 19 6.39 -5.40 5.15
C LYS A 19 5.50 -6.62 5.41
N GLU A 20 5.08 -6.82 6.64
CA GLU A 20 4.14 -7.90 6.96
C GLU A 20 2.86 -7.81 6.14
N PHE A 21 2.29 -6.61 6.01
CA PHE A 21 1.04 -6.42 5.26
C PHE A 21 1.25 -6.59 3.75
N TYR A 22 2.16 -5.82 3.15
CA TYR A 22 2.32 -5.82 1.69
C TYR A 22 3.05 -7.04 1.16
N VAL A 23 4.06 -7.52 1.85
CA VAL A 23 4.88 -8.64 1.38
C VAL A 23 4.32 -9.98 1.86
N ASP A 24 4.17 -10.15 3.16
CA ASP A 24 3.78 -11.45 3.71
C ASP A 24 2.30 -11.75 3.47
N LYS A 25 1.41 -10.78 3.64
CA LYS A 25 -0.04 -10.99 3.45
C LYS A 25 -0.49 -10.80 2.03
N LEU A 26 -0.16 -9.66 1.40
CA LEU A 26 -0.63 -9.35 0.04
C LEU A 26 0.22 -9.96 -1.07
N GLY A 27 1.41 -10.49 -0.76
CA GLY A 27 2.23 -11.19 -1.74
C GLY A 27 3.02 -10.30 -2.69
N PHE A 28 3.25 -9.04 -2.34
CA PHE A 28 4.15 -8.19 -3.12
C PHE A 28 5.59 -8.66 -2.95
N GLU A 29 6.38 -8.53 -4.00
CA GLU A 29 7.80 -8.85 -4.00
C GLU A 29 8.62 -7.57 -3.76
N VAL A 30 9.59 -7.64 -2.85
CA VAL A 30 10.50 -6.51 -2.61
C VAL A 30 11.47 -6.42 -3.79
N ILE A 31 11.50 -5.26 -4.45
CA ILE A 31 12.44 -4.98 -5.54
C ILE A 31 13.73 -4.38 -4.97
N SER A 32 13.60 -3.42 -4.05
CA SER A 32 14.73 -2.70 -3.48
C SER A 32 14.34 -2.02 -2.19
N GLU A 33 15.33 -1.69 -1.37
CA GLU A 33 15.16 -0.90 -0.15
C GLU A 33 16.29 0.11 -0.07
N HIS A 34 15.97 1.33 0.39
CA HIS A 34 16.94 2.41 0.55
C HIS A 34 16.73 3.10 1.88
N ASN A 35 17.71 2.96 2.78
CA ASN A 35 17.72 3.72 4.02
C ASN A 35 18.26 5.12 3.74
N ARG A 36 17.51 6.16 4.11
CA ARG A 36 17.90 7.56 3.93
C ARG A 36 17.95 8.28 5.29
N PRO A 37 19.04 8.08 6.08
CA PRO A 37 19.13 8.68 7.42
C PRO A 37 19.00 10.20 7.40
N GLU A 38 19.53 10.85 6.36
CA GLU A 38 19.46 12.30 6.20
C GLU A 38 18.04 12.83 6.01
N LYS A 39 17.12 11.97 5.57
CA LYS A 39 15.69 12.31 5.40
C LYS A 39 14.81 11.64 6.45
N HIS A 40 15.40 10.88 7.36
CA HIS A 40 14.70 10.15 8.42
C HIS A 40 13.64 9.21 7.87
N ASP A 41 13.93 8.53 6.74
CA ASP A 41 13.00 7.56 6.19
C ASP A 41 13.72 6.36 5.56
N ILE A 42 12.91 5.35 5.23
CA ILE A 42 13.32 4.18 4.46
C ILE A 42 12.36 4.07 3.29
N ILE A 43 12.88 3.81 2.10
CA ILE A 43 12.03 3.55 0.93
C ILE A 43 12.05 2.04 0.65
N ILE A 44 10.87 1.44 0.59
CA ILE A 44 10.69 0.04 0.20
C ILE A 44 9.93 0.02 -1.12
N ASN A 45 10.55 -0.49 -2.17
CA ASN A 45 9.89 -0.66 -3.47
C ASN A 45 9.41 -2.10 -3.60
N VAL A 46 8.11 -2.28 -3.82
CA VAL A 46 7.49 -3.59 -3.95
C VAL A 46 6.68 -3.68 -5.23
N LYS A 47 6.53 -4.88 -5.76
CA LYS A 47 5.86 -5.11 -7.04
C LYS A 47 4.94 -6.32 -6.99
N GLN A 48 3.79 -6.21 -7.64
CA GLN A 48 2.90 -7.34 -7.93
C GLN A 48 2.27 -7.09 -9.30
N GLY A 49 2.41 -8.04 -10.23
CA GLY A 49 1.98 -7.82 -11.61
C GLY A 49 2.69 -6.62 -12.22
N ASN A 50 1.91 -5.67 -12.75
CA ASN A 50 2.43 -4.42 -13.31
C ASN A 50 2.42 -3.26 -12.31
N LEU A 51 1.99 -3.51 -11.07
CA LEU A 51 1.90 -2.47 -10.05
C LEU A 51 3.19 -2.41 -9.24
N VAL A 52 3.78 -1.22 -9.18
CA VAL A 52 4.90 -0.92 -8.29
C VAL A 52 4.42 0.09 -7.24
N LEU A 53 4.65 -0.22 -5.99
CA LEU A 53 4.44 0.70 -4.88
C LEU A 53 5.81 1.14 -4.35
N GLU A 54 5.98 2.45 -4.24
CA GLU A 54 7.14 3.04 -3.56
C GLU A 54 6.68 3.45 -2.17
N ILE A 55 7.08 2.70 -1.16
CA ILE A 55 6.61 2.90 0.21
C ILE A 55 7.67 3.65 1.00
N PHE A 56 7.31 4.85 1.45
CA PHE A 56 8.15 5.66 2.31
C PHE A 56 7.78 5.39 3.76
N ILE A 57 8.70 4.85 4.55
CA ILE A 57 8.49 4.64 5.98
C ILE A 57 8.95 5.89 6.72
N LYS A 58 7.99 6.62 7.27
CA LYS A 58 8.20 7.85 8.04
C LYS A 58 7.51 7.68 9.39
N GLU A 59 8.28 7.32 10.41
CA GLU A 59 7.75 6.93 11.72
C GLU A 59 6.88 8.01 12.38
N ASP A 60 7.17 9.27 12.15
CA ASP A 60 6.47 10.42 12.73
C ASP A 60 5.45 11.06 11.78
N ALA A 61 5.10 10.41 10.68
CA ALA A 61 4.04 10.91 9.82
C ALA A 61 2.70 10.86 10.54
N PRO A 62 1.91 11.95 10.53
CA PRO A 62 0.58 11.92 11.14
C PRO A 62 -0.37 11.03 10.33
N LEU A 63 -1.33 10.43 11.03
CA LEU A 63 -2.35 9.62 10.36
C LEU A 63 -3.22 10.50 9.46
N ARG A 64 -3.59 9.95 8.30
CA ARG A 64 -4.52 10.62 7.40
C ARG A 64 -5.92 10.61 8.02
N PRO A 65 -6.69 11.71 7.87
CA PRO A 65 -8.10 11.70 8.27
C PRO A 65 -8.86 10.61 7.51
N LYS A 66 -9.73 9.89 8.23
CA LYS A 66 -10.64 8.93 7.59
C LYS A 66 -11.75 9.72 6.92
N MET A 67 -12.05 9.40 5.64
CA MET A 67 -13.23 9.90 4.91
C MET A 67 -13.80 11.20 5.49
N PRO A 68 -13.11 12.35 5.34
CA PRO A 68 -13.62 13.60 5.89
C PRO A 68 -14.95 13.98 5.25
N SER A 69 -15.82 14.62 6.05
CA SER A 69 -17.09 15.16 5.56
C SER A 69 -17.08 16.68 5.71
N PRO A 70 -17.16 17.46 4.60
CA PRO A 70 -17.23 16.99 3.21
C PRO A 70 -15.91 16.36 2.74
N GLU A 71 -15.98 15.53 1.70
CA GLU A 71 -14.79 14.92 1.12
C GLU A 71 -13.86 15.98 0.54
N HIS A 72 -12.55 15.79 0.74
CA HIS A 72 -11.55 16.68 0.17
C HIS A 72 -11.26 16.33 -1.28
N SER A 73 -10.91 17.33 -2.08
CA SER A 73 -10.51 17.11 -3.47
C SER A 73 -9.20 16.33 -3.54
N GLY A 74 -9.00 15.60 -4.63
CA GLY A 74 -7.79 14.86 -4.89
C GLY A 74 -8.04 13.36 -5.00
N LEU A 75 -7.01 12.57 -4.84
CA LEU A 75 -7.11 11.12 -4.95
C LEU A 75 -8.03 10.57 -3.84
N ARG A 76 -9.07 9.85 -4.24
CA ARG A 76 -10.05 9.31 -3.31
C ARG A 76 -9.69 7.91 -2.82
N HIS A 77 -9.36 7.01 -3.74
CA HIS A 77 -8.99 5.64 -3.40
C HIS A 77 -8.22 4.99 -4.56
N LEU A 78 -7.70 3.82 -4.28
CA LEU A 78 -7.05 2.97 -5.26
C LEU A 78 -7.83 1.66 -5.34
N ALA A 79 -8.19 1.23 -6.56
CA ALA A 79 -8.95 0.01 -6.78
C ALA A 79 -8.12 -0.99 -7.59
N PHE A 80 -8.21 -2.26 -7.22
CA PHE A 80 -7.55 -3.34 -7.92
C PHE A 80 -8.58 -4.27 -8.56
N LYS A 81 -8.29 -4.70 -9.77
CA LYS A 81 -9.08 -5.74 -10.43
C LYS A 81 -8.56 -7.10 -9.98
N VAL A 82 -9.47 -8.00 -9.66
CA VAL A 82 -9.18 -9.40 -9.33
C VAL A 82 -10.10 -10.30 -10.16
N ASP A 83 -9.71 -11.57 -10.31
CA ASP A 83 -10.52 -12.51 -11.09
C ASP A 83 -11.78 -12.95 -10.33
N ASP A 84 -11.68 -13.12 -9.01
CA ASP A 84 -12.76 -13.61 -8.16
C ASP A 84 -12.72 -12.88 -6.81
N VAL A 85 -13.66 -11.95 -6.61
CA VAL A 85 -13.72 -11.14 -5.39
C VAL A 85 -14.00 -12.02 -4.17
N GLU A 86 -14.89 -13.00 -4.28
CA GLU A 86 -15.21 -13.87 -3.14
C GLU A 86 -14.00 -14.68 -2.69
N ALA A 87 -13.20 -15.19 -3.64
CA ALA A 87 -11.96 -15.91 -3.34
C ALA A 87 -10.94 -15.00 -2.64
N VAL A 88 -10.84 -13.75 -3.06
CA VAL A 88 -9.94 -12.78 -2.43
C VAL A 88 -10.38 -12.46 -1.00
N LEU A 89 -11.69 -12.27 -0.77
CA LEU A 89 -12.20 -12.00 0.57
C LEU A 89 -11.98 -13.19 1.52
N LYS A 90 -12.15 -14.41 1.01
CA LYS A 90 -11.83 -15.62 1.78
C LYS A 90 -10.37 -15.66 2.16
N LYS A 91 -9.49 -15.29 1.23
CA LYS A 91 -8.04 -15.21 1.49
C LYS A 91 -7.73 -14.14 2.54
N PHE A 92 -8.41 -13.01 2.49
CA PHE A 92 -8.25 -11.94 3.48
C PHE A 92 -8.63 -12.45 4.88
N ASP A 93 -9.71 -13.22 5.00
CA ASP A 93 -10.10 -13.81 6.28
C ASP A 93 -9.02 -14.77 6.80
N GLU A 94 -8.45 -15.60 5.94
CA GLU A 94 -7.36 -16.50 6.30
C GLU A 94 -6.09 -15.76 6.75
N LEU A 95 -5.86 -14.58 6.20
CA LEU A 95 -4.67 -13.75 6.49
C LEU A 95 -4.93 -12.69 7.56
N ASP A 96 -6.11 -12.66 8.14
CA ASP A 96 -6.48 -11.67 9.16
C ASP A 96 -6.46 -10.23 8.62
N ILE A 97 -6.87 -10.05 7.38
CA ILE A 97 -7.02 -8.74 6.76
C ILE A 97 -8.47 -8.30 6.88
N SER A 98 -8.72 -7.18 7.53
CA SER A 98 -10.07 -6.65 7.67
C SER A 98 -10.61 -6.14 6.33
N HIS A 99 -11.90 -6.32 6.09
CA HIS A 99 -12.57 -5.87 4.89
C HIS A 99 -14.05 -5.67 5.16
N GLU A 100 -14.72 -4.94 4.29
CA GLU A 100 -16.16 -4.83 4.31
C GLU A 100 -16.79 -6.10 3.69
N GLU A 101 -18.05 -6.35 4.01
CA GLU A 101 -18.81 -7.41 3.36
C GLU A 101 -19.17 -7.03 1.93
N LEU A 102 -19.35 -8.03 1.09
CA LEU A 102 -19.76 -7.86 -0.30
C LEU A 102 -21.18 -7.31 -0.41
#